data_276b57a90e10c8670d529a28305d0f80
#
_entry.id   276b57a90e10c8670d529a28305d0f80
#
_cell.length_a   1.000
_cell.length_b   1.000
_cell.length_c   1.000
_cell.angle_alpha   90.00
_cell.angle_beta   90.00
_cell.angle_gamma   90.00
#
_symmetry.space_group_name_H-M   'P 1'
#
loop_
_entity.id
_entity.type
_entity.pdbx_description
1 polymer ?
#
loop_
_entity_poly.entity_id
_entity_poly.type
_entity_poly.pdbx_seq_one_letter_code
_entity_poly.pdbx_strand_id
1 'polypeptide(L)'
;ASCLVGSEMCIRDRHSLVNGIKKYFGITPLIVEPGIKTGINIALPNPKQLGADRIVDAVAAYHMYGGPVLTVDFGTATTYDLINADGVFEAEVTSPGIRLIANALWTGTAKLPEIEIKVPETILCKDTISSMQAGVCMGYIGQTEYIVKRMRKESGYDNLKVVATGGLGKMIYENTDCIDVYDPDLTLHGLRLIMDKQK
;
A
#
# COMPACT_ATOMS: atom_id res chain seq x y z
N ALA A 1 -16.57 -0.62 -14.08
CA ALA A 1 -15.11 -0.78 -14.03
C ALA A 1 -14.68 -2.07 -14.72
N SER A 2 -13.97 -1.98 -15.83
CA SER A 2 -13.47 -3.14 -16.57
C SER A 2 -12.00 -3.47 -16.24
N CYS A 3 -11.45 -2.90 -15.17
CA CYS A 3 -10.06 -3.11 -14.76
C CYS A 3 -9.99 -3.97 -13.50
N LEU A 4 -9.14 -4.99 -13.49
CA LEU A 4 -8.90 -5.88 -12.37
C LEU A 4 -7.43 -5.80 -11.95
N VAL A 5 -7.19 -5.61 -10.64
CA VAL A 5 -5.87 -5.73 -10.04
C VAL A 5 -5.74 -7.15 -9.48
N GLY A 6 -4.67 -7.84 -9.83
CA GLY A 6 -4.33 -9.13 -9.26
C GLY A 6 -3.37 -8.97 -8.09
N SER A 7 -3.86 -9.14 -6.84
CA SER A 7 -2.98 -9.48 -5.71
C SER A 7 -2.70 -10.98 -5.71
N GLU A 8 -1.68 -11.45 -4.98
CA GLU A 8 -1.36 -12.88 -4.90
C GLU A 8 -2.55 -13.76 -4.47
N MET A 9 -3.40 -13.26 -3.59
CA MET A 9 -4.63 -13.96 -3.19
C MET A 9 -5.69 -14.01 -4.29
N CYS A 10 -5.70 -13.01 -5.19
CA CYS A 10 -6.65 -12.94 -6.30
C CYS A 10 -6.21 -13.75 -7.54
N ILE A 11 -4.95 -14.18 -7.63
CA ILE A 11 -4.46 -14.94 -8.80
C ILE A 11 -5.24 -16.26 -8.95
N ARG A 12 -5.56 -16.96 -7.88
CA ARG A 12 -6.33 -18.23 -7.92
C ARG A 12 -7.75 -18.01 -8.42
N ASP A 13 -8.37 -16.88 -8.04
CA ASP A 13 -9.77 -16.58 -8.36
C ASP A 13 -9.91 -15.69 -9.59
N ARG A 14 -8.80 -15.18 -10.15
CA ARG A 14 -8.79 -14.27 -11.30
C ARG A 14 -9.59 -14.82 -12.49
N HIS A 15 -9.40 -16.10 -12.85
CA HIS A 15 -10.13 -16.72 -13.94
C HIS A 15 -11.64 -16.76 -13.68
N SER A 16 -12.03 -17.10 -12.46
CA SER A 16 -13.45 -17.14 -12.07
C SER A 16 -14.08 -15.74 -12.14
N LEU A 17 -13.36 -14.72 -11.65
CA LEU A 17 -13.83 -13.34 -11.68
C LEU A 17 -13.93 -12.80 -13.11
N VAL A 18 -12.90 -13.00 -13.94
CA VAL A 18 -12.90 -12.60 -15.36
C VAL A 18 -14.05 -13.27 -16.12
N ASN A 19 -14.24 -14.59 -15.93
CA ASN A 19 -15.33 -15.32 -16.58
C ASN A 19 -16.70 -14.87 -16.07
N GLY A 20 -16.81 -14.58 -14.76
CA GLY A 20 -18.03 -14.01 -14.19
C GLY A 20 -18.39 -12.65 -14.80
N ILE A 21 -17.42 -11.75 -14.91
CA ILE A 21 -17.63 -10.43 -15.52
C ILE A 21 -18.06 -10.59 -16.99
N LYS A 22 -17.36 -11.42 -17.76
CA LYS A 22 -17.74 -11.69 -19.16
C LYS A 22 -19.14 -12.27 -19.28
N LYS A 23 -19.49 -13.24 -18.43
CA LYS A 23 -20.78 -13.94 -18.49
C LYS A 23 -21.95 -13.05 -18.10
N TYR A 24 -21.82 -12.27 -17.02
CA TYR A 24 -22.94 -11.53 -16.44
C TYR A 24 -23.06 -10.10 -16.94
N PHE A 25 -21.94 -9.49 -17.34
CA PHE A 25 -21.91 -8.09 -17.80
C PHE A 25 -21.59 -7.93 -19.29
N GLY A 26 -21.18 -8.98 -19.98
CA GLY A 26 -20.78 -8.92 -21.41
C GLY A 26 -19.50 -8.11 -21.65
N ILE A 27 -18.72 -7.82 -20.63
CA ILE A 27 -17.53 -6.96 -20.67
C ILE A 27 -16.28 -7.84 -20.53
N THR A 28 -15.28 -7.59 -21.37
CA THR A 28 -13.94 -8.17 -21.17
C THR A 28 -13.13 -7.20 -20.29
N PRO A 29 -12.78 -7.61 -19.05
CA PRO A 29 -12.01 -6.73 -18.16
C PRO A 29 -10.57 -6.58 -18.65
N LEU A 30 -10.02 -5.38 -18.46
CA LEU A 30 -8.59 -5.11 -18.59
C LEU A 30 -7.87 -5.68 -17.36
N ILE A 31 -6.82 -6.45 -17.58
CA ILE A 31 -5.98 -6.98 -16.51
C ILE A 31 -4.72 -6.14 -16.45
N VAL A 32 -4.42 -5.60 -15.27
CA VAL A 32 -3.14 -4.91 -15.03
C VAL A 32 -2.06 -5.96 -14.87
N GLU A 33 -1.18 -6.02 -15.85
CA GLU A 33 -0.06 -6.97 -15.88
C GLU A 33 1.16 -6.33 -16.57
N PRO A 34 2.37 -6.88 -16.42
CA PRO A 34 3.55 -6.34 -17.07
C PRO A 34 3.38 -6.19 -18.59
N GLY A 35 3.68 -5.00 -19.11
CA GLY A 35 3.60 -4.69 -20.54
C GLY A 35 2.41 -3.82 -20.96
N ILE A 36 1.41 -3.60 -20.10
CA ILE A 36 0.37 -2.61 -20.41
C ILE A 36 0.89 -1.18 -20.26
N LYS A 37 0.27 -0.23 -20.95
CA LYS A 37 0.63 1.19 -20.85
C LYS A 37 0.14 1.75 -19.50
N THR A 38 1.05 1.96 -18.56
CA THR A 38 0.73 2.52 -17.23
C THR A 38 0.91 4.03 -17.16
N GLY A 39 1.86 4.58 -17.92
CA GLY A 39 2.24 5.99 -17.91
C GLY A 39 3.32 6.31 -16.88
N ILE A 40 3.90 5.31 -16.25
CA ILE A 40 5.14 5.39 -15.46
C ILE A 40 6.13 4.36 -16.00
N ASN A 41 7.41 4.58 -15.75
CA ASN A 41 8.48 3.64 -16.03
C ASN A 41 8.88 2.90 -14.75
N ILE A 42 9.36 1.66 -14.87
CA ILE A 42 9.80 0.85 -13.73
C ILE A 42 11.29 0.57 -13.90
N ALA A 43 12.12 1.14 -13.01
CA ALA A 43 13.58 1.00 -13.03
C ALA A 43 14.09 -0.06 -12.03
N LEU A 44 13.27 -1.04 -11.69
CA LEU A 44 13.67 -2.15 -10.83
C LEU A 44 14.38 -3.25 -11.64
N PRO A 45 15.32 -4.01 -11.04
CA PRO A 45 16.02 -5.10 -11.72
C PRO A 45 15.09 -6.17 -12.28
N ASN A 46 13.96 -6.43 -11.61
CA ASN A 46 12.96 -7.42 -12.01
C ASN A 46 11.54 -6.83 -12.03
N PRO A 47 11.19 -6.00 -13.03
CA PRO A 47 9.89 -5.32 -13.08
C PRO A 47 8.69 -6.26 -13.07
N LYS A 48 8.86 -7.50 -13.55
CA LYS A 48 7.80 -8.52 -13.60
C LYS A 48 7.39 -9.08 -12.24
N GLN A 49 8.20 -8.86 -11.20
CA GLN A 49 7.92 -9.28 -9.84
C GLN A 49 7.12 -8.24 -9.06
N LEU A 50 7.03 -6.99 -9.60
CA LEU A 50 6.26 -5.93 -8.96
C LEU A 50 4.76 -6.25 -9.04
N GLY A 51 4.09 -6.21 -7.89
CA GLY A 51 2.64 -6.40 -7.79
C GLY A 51 1.86 -5.37 -8.60
N ALA A 52 0.76 -5.79 -9.20
CA ALA A 52 -0.09 -4.91 -10.01
C ALA A 52 -0.71 -3.78 -9.17
N ASP A 53 -1.06 -4.03 -7.92
CA ASP A 53 -1.55 -3.07 -6.94
C ASP A 53 -0.55 -1.92 -6.74
N ARG A 54 0.72 -2.22 -6.55
CA ARG A 54 1.79 -1.22 -6.39
C ARG A 54 1.97 -0.35 -7.63
N ILE A 55 1.90 -0.96 -8.82
CA ILE A 55 1.93 -0.21 -10.09
C ILE A 55 0.75 0.76 -10.18
N VAL A 56 -0.43 0.28 -9.82
CA VAL A 56 -1.67 1.07 -9.86
C VAL A 56 -1.59 2.26 -8.90
N ASP A 57 -1.16 2.03 -7.66
CA ASP A 57 -1.03 3.08 -6.65
C ASP A 57 0.04 4.10 -7.04
N ALA A 58 1.18 3.65 -7.58
CA ALA A 58 2.22 4.51 -8.10
C ALA A 58 1.73 5.41 -9.25
N VAL A 59 0.95 4.84 -10.19
CA VAL A 59 0.33 5.60 -11.28
C VAL A 59 -0.60 6.67 -10.74
N ALA A 60 -1.46 6.32 -9.78
CA ALA A 60 -2.39 7.28 -9.17
C ALA A 60 -1.64 8.40 -8.45
N ALA A 61 -0.71 8.05 -7.58
CA ALA A 61 0.03 9.02 -6.79
C ALA A 61 0.82 10.00 -7.68
N TYR A 62 1.53 9.48 -8.68
CA TYR A 62 2.28 10.32 -9.61
C TYR A 62 1.40 11.28 -10.41
N HIS A 63 0.29 10.78 -10.96
CA HIS A 63 -0.58 11.61 -11.79
C HIS A 63 -1.45 12.60 -11.03
N MET A 64 -1.84 12.28 -9.80
CA MET A 64 -2.72 13.14 -9.00
C MET A 64 -1.95 14.13 -8.13
N TYR A 65 -0.78 13.72 -7.63
CA TYR A 65 -0.04 14.51 -6.65
C TYR A 65 1.32 15.00 -7.16
N GLY A 66 1.76 14.54 -8.34
CA GLY A 66 3.07 14.87 -8.92
C GLY A 66 4.20 14.04 -8.32
N GLY A 67 5.39 14.16 -8.90
CA GLY A 67 6.63 13.55 -8.39
C GLY A 67 7.63 14.60 -7.93
N PRO A 68 8.62 14.23 -7.08
CA PRO A 68 8.79 12.91 -6.52
C PRO A 68 7.73 12.57 -5.46
N VAL A 69 7.24 11.33 -5.47
CA VAL A 69 6.20 10.86 -4.56
C VAL A 69 6.53 9.48 -3.98
N LEU A 70 6.24 9.29 -2.72
CA LEU A 70 6.29 8.02 -2.00
C LEU A 70 4.88 7.55 -1.74
N THR A 71 4.48 6.41 -2.29
CA THR A 71 3.22 5.75 -1.91
C THR A 71 3.44 4.84 -0.73
N VAL A 72 2.47 4.81 0.19
CA VAL A 72 2.45 3.88 1.31
C VAL A 72 1.10 3.18 1.34
N ASP A 73 1.05 1.90 0.97
CA ASP A 73 -0.19 1.10 1.07
C ASP A 73 -0.18 0.26 2.34
N PHE A 74 -1.16 0.51 3.23
CA PHE A 74 -1.38 -0.21 4.48
C PHE A 74 -2.33 -1.40 4.28
N GLY A 75 -1.88 -2.38 3.48
CA GLY A 75 -2.59 -3.62 3.16
C GLY A 75 -2.22 -4.80 4.05
N THR A 76 -2.30 -6.01 3.49
CA THR A 76 -1.82 -7.26 4.12
C THR A 76 -0.31 -7.19 4.39
N ALA A 77 0.46 -6.73 3.43
CA ALA A 77 1.79 -6.18 3.63
C ALA A 77 1.67 -4.65 3.59
N THR A 78 2.61 -3.93 4.19
CA THR A 78 2.74 -2.50 3.93
C THR A 78 3.88 -2.29 2.96
N THR A 79 3.58 -1.63 1.86
CA THR A 79 4.54 -1.30 0.80
C THR A 79 4.82 0.19 0.79
N TYR A 80 6.06 0.53 0.49
CA TYR A 80 6.56 1.90 0.33
C TYR A 80 7.22 1.97 -1.03
N ASP A 81 6.69 2.78 -1.93
CA ASP A 81 7.09 2.83 -3.33
C ASP A 81 7.49 4.24 -3.73
N LEU A 82 8.73 4.39 -4.19
CA LEU A 82 9.31 5.68 -4.57
C LEU A 82 9.23 5.89 -6.08
N ILE A 83 8.56 6.96 -6.47
CA ILE A 83 8.45 7.41 -7.85
C ILE A 83 9.10 8.80 -7.95
N ASN A 84 10.05 8.97 -8.88
CA ASN A 84 10.74 10.24 -9.06
C ASN A 84 9.91 11.29 -9.83
N ALA A 85 10.50 12.46 -10.03
CA ALA A 85 9.85 13.58 -10.73
C ALA A 85 9.52 13.27 -12.21
N ASP A 86 10.23 12.35 -12.83
CA ASP A 86 10.04 11.94 -14.23
C ASP A 86 9.07 10.75 -14.39
N GLY A 87 8.41 10.31 -13.30
CA GLY A 87 7.49 9.17 -13.31
C GLY A 87 8.20 7.82 -13.42
N VAL A 88 9.40 7.71 -12.85
CA VAL A 88 10.13 6.45 -12.78
C VAL A 88 10.00 5.86 -11.38
N PHE A 89 9.51 4.63 -11.29
CA PHE A 89 9.49 3.82 -10.07
C PHE A 89 10.92 3.33 -9.78
N GLU A 90 11.56 3.85 -8.73
CA GLU A 90 13.00 3.69 -8.48
C GLU A 90 13.33 2.72 -7.36
N ALA A 91 12.50 2.68 -6.32
CA ALA A 91 12.80 1.91 -5.12
C ALA A 91 11.54 1.44 -4.41
N GLU A 92 11.69 0.37 -3.66
CA GLU A 92 10.61 -0.24 -2.91
C GLU A 92 11.07 -0.75 -1.54
N VAL A 93 10.15 -0.70 -0.57
CA VAL A 93 10.30 -1.38 0.73
C VAL A 93 9.01 -2.12 1.02
N THR A 94 9.12 -3.31 1.60
CA THR A 94 7.97 -4.11 2.03
C THR A 94 8.14 -4.51 3.49
N SER A 95 7.11 -4.30 4.29
CA SER A 95 7.04 -4.74 5.68
C SER A 95 5.76 -5.56 5.94
N PRO A 96 5.72 -6.39 6.99
CA PRO A 96 4.49 -7.04 7.38
C PRO A 96 3.41 -6.01 7.69
N GLY A 97 2.18 -6.22 7.25
CA GLY A 97 1.06 -5.34 7.62
C GLY A 97 0.72 -5.46 9.12
N ILE A 98 0.13 -4.42 9.68
CA ILE A 98 -0.13 -4.33 11.12
C ILE A 98 -1.01 -5.48 11.64
N ARG A 99 -1.98 -5.98 10.84
CA ARG A 99 -2.79 -7.14 11.19
C ARG A 99 -1.97 -8.43 11.28
N LEU A 100 -0.98 -8.60 10.40
CA LEU A 100 -0.07 -9.76 10.46
C LEU A 100 0.76 -9.72 11.74
N ILE A 101 1.25 -8.53 12.13
CA ILE A 101 2.04 -8.37 13.36
C ILE A 101 1.19 -8.69 14.58
N ALA A 102 -0.03 -8.16 14.67
CA ALA A 102 -0.95 -8.44 15.78
C ALA A 102 -1.29 -9.94 15.86
N ASN A 103 -1.62 -10.56 14.73
CA ASN A 103 -1.91 -12.00 14.67
C ASN A 103 -0.70 -12.86 15.05
N ALA A 104 0.53 -12.46 14.67
CA ALA A 104 1.73 -13.20 15.02
C ALA A 104 1.96 -13.23 16.56
N LEU A 105 1.64 -12.16 17.27
CA LEU A 105 1.69 -12.13 18.73
C LEU A 105 0.68 -13.10 19.35
N TRP A 106 -0.56 -13.09 18.87
CA TRP A 106 -1.61 -13.98 19.36
C TRP A 106 -1.33 -15.44 19.04
N THR A 107 -1.05 -15.76 17.78
CA THR A 107 -0.87 -17.17 17.35
C THR A 107 0.50 -17.75 17.72
N GLY A 108 1.52 -16.89 17.87
CA GLY A 108 2.90 -17.30 18.18
C GLY A 108 3.21 -17.40 19.67
N THR A 109 2.25 -17.10 20.56
CA THR A 109 2.48 -17.12 22.01
C THR A 109 1.40 -17.89 22.77
N ALA A 110 1.75 -18.45 23.94
CA ALA A 110 0.80 -19.27 24.72
C ALA A 110 -0.23 -18.45 25.53
N LYS A 111 0.02 -17.15 25.77
CA LYS A 111 -0.77 -16.37 26.75
C LYS A 111 -1.28 -15.03 26.23
N LEU A 112 -0.79 -14.55 25.09
CA LEU A 112 -1.25 -13.28 24.56
C LEU A 112 -2.60 -13.45 23.84
N PRO A 113 -3.63 -12.65 24.17
CA PRO A 113 -4.93 -12.74 23.54
C PRO A 113 -4.93 -12.09 22.14
N GLU A 114 -5.97 -12.36 21.36
CA GLU A 114 -6.31 -11.53 20.20
C GLU A 114 -6.69 -10.11 20.66
N ILE A 115 -6.20 -9.10 19.93
CA ILE A 115 -6.47 -7.69 20.26
C ILE A 115 -7.10 -6.96 19.09
N GLU A 116 -7.90 -5.96 19.40
CA GLU A 116 -8.34 -4.96 18.43
C GLU A 116 -7.18 -4.02 18.08
N ILE A 117 -7.04 -3.69 16.79
CA ILE A 117 -6.07 -2.69 16.30
C ILE A 117 -6.60 -1.30 16.64
N LYS A 118 -6.11 -0.74 17.73
CA LYS A 118 -6.48 0.56 18.24
C LYS A 118 -5.29 1.22 18.93
N VAL A 119 -5.04 2.49 18.64
CA VAL A 119 -4.00 3.26 19.30
C VAL A 119 -4.46 3.60 20.72
N PRO A 120 -3.73 3.18 21.77
CA PRO A 120 -4.08 3.54 23.14
C PRO A 120 -3.69 4.99 23.44
N GLU A 121 -4.30 5.56 24.47
CA GLU A 121 -4.03 6.97 24.88
C GLU A 121 -2.61 7.21 25.40
N THR A 122 -1.96 6.15 25.89
CA THR A 122 -0.61 6.23 26.45
C THR A 122 0.21 5.00 26.09
N ILE A 123 1.51 5.20 25.90
CA ILE A 123 2.48 4.11 25.75
C ILE A 123 2.81 3.43 27.10
N LEU A 124 2.55 4.10 28.22
CA LEU A 124 2.83 3.59 29.56
C LEU A 124 1.66 2.74 30.07
N CYS A 125 1.41 1.63 29.37
CA CYS A 125 0.31 0.71 29.64
C CYS A 125 0.57 -0.13 30.89
N LYS A 126 -0.55 -0.55 31.56
CA LYS A 126 -0.48 -1.31 32.82
C LYS A 126 -1.16 -2.68 32.75
N ASP A 127 -1.75 -3.02 31.61
CA ASP A 127 -2.41 -4.30 31.35
C ASP A 127 -1.94 -4.89 30.01
N THR A 128 -2.18 -6.18 29.81
CA THR A 128 -1.68 -6.93 28.65
C THR A 128 -2.26 -6.41 27.33
N ILE A 129 -3.56 -6.10 27.29
CA ILE A 129 -4.23 -5.72 26.05
C ILE A 129 -3.72 -4.34 25.58
N SER A 130 -3.75 -3.34 26.47
CA SER A 130 -3.26 -1.99 26.13
C SER A 130 -1.77 -1.99 25.83
N SER A 131 -0.97 -2.80 26.52
CA SER A 131 0.46 -2.99 26.24
C SER A 131 0.71 -3.56 24.84
N MET A 132 -0.04 -4.58 24.44
CA MET A 132 0.03 -5.15 23.09
C MET A 132 -0.41 -4.12 22.03
N GLN A 133 -1.51 -3.39 22.28
CA GLN A 133 -1.99 -2.32 21.41
C GLN A 133 -0.94 -1.21 21.23
N ALA A 134 -0.29 -0.78 22.30
CA ALA A 134 0.78 0.21 22.24
C ALA A 134 1.96 -0.30 21.41
N GLY A 135 2.45 -1.51 21.69
CA GLY A 135 3.55 -2.11 20.95
C GLY A 135 3.25 -2.30 19.46
N VAL A 136 2.05 -2.79 19.13
CA VAL A 136 1.64 -3.00 17.75
C VAL A 136 1.38 -1.66 17.05
N CYS A 137 0.52 -0.79 17.58
CA CYS A 137 0.09 0.42 16.86
C CYS A 137 1.14 1.52 16.89
N MET A 138 1.65 1.89 18.07
CA MET A 138 2.65 2.96 18.18
C MET A 138 4.01 2.52 17.64
N GLY A 139 4.38 1.24 17.82
CA GLY A 139 5.57 0.67 17.20
C GLY A 139 5.50 0.68 15.68
N TYR A 140 4.31 0.44 15.12
CA TYR A 140 4.07 0.48 13.68
C TYR A 140 4.13 1.89 13.10
N ILE A 141 3.59 2.88 13.82
CA ILE A 141 3.73 4.30 13.49
C ILE A 141 5.21 4.68 13.44
N GLY A 142 5.97 4.35 14.49
CA GLY A 142 7.41 4.62 14.54
C GLY A 142 8.20 3.91 13.44
N GLN A 143 7.83 2.68 13.06
CA GLN A 143 8.39 1.99 11.90
C GLN A 143 8.13 2.76 10.61
N THR A 144 6.90 3.22 10.40
CA THR A 144 6.50 4.00 9.22
C THR A 144 7.30 5.30 9.14
N GLU A 145 7.36 6.05 10.23
CA GLU A 145 8.14 7.31 10.32
C GLU A 145 9.62 7.08 10.01
N TYR A 146 10.21 6.02 10.56
CA TYR A 146 11.61 5.69 10.32
C TYR A 146 11.86 5.35 8.84
N ILE A 147 11.01 4.51 8.22
CA ILE A 147 11.16 4.12 6.81
C ILE A 147 11.02 5.34 5.90
N VAL A 148 9.96 6.14 6.08
CA VAL A 148 9.72 7.37 5.30
C VAL A 148 10.91 8.33 5.44
N LYS A 149 11.38 8.58 6.66
CA LYS A 149 12.55 9.42 6.91
C LYS A 149 13.81 8.91 6.23
N ARG A 150 14.05 7.59 6.24
CA ARG A 150 15.19 6.96 5.59
C ARG A 150 15.09 7.08 4.07
N MET A 151 13.94 6.79 3.48
CA MET A 151 13.73 6.90 2.05
C MET A 151 13.89 8.34 1.57
N ARG A 152 13.33 9.33 2.30
CA ARG A 152 13.54 10.76 1.99
C ARG A 152 15.03 11.14 2.02
N LYS A 153 15.75 10.70 3.06
CA LYS A 153 17.19 11.00 3.19
C LYS A 153 18.03 10.34 2.11
N GLU A 154 17.76 9.08 1.78
CA GLU A 154 18.58 8.31 0.84
C GLU A 154 18.28 8.64 -0.62
N SER A 155 17.05 9.02 -0.95
CA SER A 155 16.68 9.51 -2.28
C SER A 155 17.22 10.92 -2.60
N GLY A 156 17.46 11.74 -1.56
CA GLY A 156 17.86 13.14 -1.73
C GLY A 156 16.74 14.06 -2.21
N TYR A 157 15.46 13.61 -2.16
CA TYR A 157 14.31 14.41 -2.57
C TYR A 157 13.77 15.21 -1.38
N ASP A 158 14.17 16.49 -1.27
CA ASP A 158 13.73 17.38 -0.19
C ASP A 158 12.21 17.64 -0.23
N ASN A 159 11.61 17.63 -1.43
CA ASN A 159 10.18 17.85 -1.67
C ASN A 159 9.38 16.55 -1.86
N LEU A 160 9.88 15.41 -1.36
CA LEU A 160 9.20 14.12 -1.47
C LEU A 160 7.82 14.18 -0.80
N LYS A 161 6.77 14.03 -1.61
CA LYS A 161 5.40 13.95 -1.12
C LYS A 161 5.09 12.51 -0.70
N VAL A 162 4.46 12.32 0.46
CA VAL A 162 4.07 11.00 0.98
C VAL A 162 2.56 10.84 0.90
N VAL A 163 2.09 9.89 0.11
CA VAL A 163 0.68 9.58 -0.12
C VAL A 163 0.39 8.18 0.40
N ALA A 164 -0.53 8.09 1.35
CA ALA A 164 -0.93 6.82 1.95
C ALA A 164 -2.29 6.35 1.46
N THR A 165 -2.46 5.03 1.40
CA THR A 165 -3.73 4.34 1.12
C THR A 165 -3.86 3.07 1.99
N GLY A 166 -4.88 2.27 1.74
CA GLY A 166 -5.13 1.02 2.46
C GLY A 166 -6.03 1.16 3.68
N GLY A 167 -6.63 0.06 4.08
CA GLY A 167 -7.74 0.05 5.05
C GLY A 167 -7.41 0.50 6.48
N LEU A 168 -6.15 0.43 6.89
CA LEU A 168 -5.66 0.92 8.20
C LEU A 168 -4.82 2.20 8.08
N GLY A 169 -4.66 2.71 6.86
CA GLY A 169 -3.87 3.91 6.59
C GLY A 169 -4.39 5.15 7.31
N LYS A 170 -5.71 5.29 7.44
CA LYS A 170 -6.33 6.42 8.17
C LYS A 170 -5.84 6.52 9.63
N MET A 171 -5.81 5.38 10.33
CA MET A 171 -5.34 5.35 11.73
C MET A 171 -3.87 5.80 11.84
N ILE A 172 -3.02 5.37 10.91
CA ILE A 172 -1.61 5.79 10.90
C ILE A 172 -1.51 7.28 10.55
N TYR A 173 -2.19 7.72 9.50
CA TYR A 173 -2.22 9.13 9.06
C TYR A 173 -2.63 10.09 10.18
N GLU A 174 -3.65 9.74 10.97
CA GLU A 174 -4.14 10.58 12.09
C GLU A 174 -3.17 10.64 13.29
N ASN A 175 -2.12 9.80 13.31
CA ASN A 175 -1.18 9.69 14.42
C ASN A 175 0.29 9.94 14.00
N THR A 176 0.55 10.55 12.85
CA THR A 176 1.89 10.90 12.39
C THR A 176 1.86 12.10 11.45
N ASP A 177 2.95 12.87 11.46
CA ASP A 177 3.15 14.00 10.53
C ASP A 177 3.97 13.62 9.29
N CYS A 178 4.37 12.35 9.16
CA CYS A 178 5.23 11.94 8.05
C CYS A 178 4.47 11.65 6.75
N ILE A 179 3.14 11.60 6.78
CA ILE A 179 2.25 11.35 5.64
C ILE A 179 1.52 12.65 5.28
N ASP A 180 1.69 13.13 4.06
CA ASP A 180 1.10 14.37 3.59
C ASP A 180 -0.38 14.23 3.20
N VAL A 181 -0.76 13.07 2.66
CA VAL A 181 -2.11 12.78 2.16
C VAL A 181 -2.50 11.34 2.47
N TYR A 182 -3.74 11.14 2.95
CA TYR A 182 -4.37 9.82 2.97
C TYR A 182 -5.50 9.79 1.94
N ASP A 183 -5.36 8.92 0.93
CA ASP A 183 -6.34 8.71 -0.14
C ASP A 183 -6.84 7.27 -0.12
N PRO A 184 -8.04 7.01 0.42
CA PRO A 184 -8.59 5.66 0.49
C PRO A 184 -8.95 5.07 -0.88
N ASP A 185 -9.12 5.91 -1.89
CA ASP A 185 -9.53 5.52 -3.24
C ASP A 185 -8.36 5.52 -4.24
N LEU A 186 -7.11 5.66 -3.77
CA LEU A 186 -5.92 5.78 -4.61
C LEU A 186 -5.84 4.67 -5.67
N THR A 187 -6.01 3.42 -5.26
CA THR A 187 -6.02 2.26 -6.17
C THR A 187 -7.11 2.36 -7.23
N LEU A 188 -8.32 2.80 -6.87
CA LEU A 188 -9.40 2.98 -7.82
C LEU A 188 -9.11 4.09 -8.84
N HIS A 189 -8.48 5.17 -8.39
CA HIS A 189 -8.00 6.25 -9.26
C HIS A 189 -6.95 5.73 -10.25
N GLY A 190 -6.00 4.95 -9.79
CA GLY A 190 -4.96 4.35 -10.63
C GLY A 190 -5.52 3.41 -11.69
N LEU A 191 -6.47 2.55 -11.33
CA LEU A 191 -7.17 1.68 -12.26
C LEU A 191 -7.86 2.47 -13.37
N ARG A 192 -8.55 3.55 -13.02
CA ARG A 192 -9.20 4.44 -13.99
C ARG A 192 -8.19 5.08 -14.94
N LEU A 193 -7.10 5.64 -14.38
CA LEU A 193 -6.05 6.29 -15.18
C LEU A 193 -5.39 5.31 -16.16
N ILE A 194 -5.10 4.09 -15.72
CA ILE A 194 -4.53 3.06 -16.59
C ILE A 194 -5.52 2.68 -17.70
N MET A 195 -6.80 2.50 -17.37
CA MET A 195 -7.82 2.18 -18.36
C MET A 195 -7.98 3.27 -19.42
N ASP A 196 -7.94 4.54 -19.03
CA ASP A 196 -8.05 5.66 -19.96
C ASP A 196 -6.87 5.75 -20.93
N LYS A 197 -5.68 5.28 -20.52
CA LYS A 197 -4.48 5.21 -21.39
C LYS A 197 -4.51 4.07 -22.43
N GLN A 198 -5.45 3.11 -22.31
CA GLN A 198 -5.59 2.03 -23.31
C GLN A 198 -6.52 2.42 -24.47
N LYS A 199 -7.24 3.53 -24.38
CA LYS A 199 -8.05 4.08 -25.45
C LYS A 199 -7.19 4.80 -26.48
#